data_fdc5653a732f20996353f0f178f59706
#
_entry.id   fdc5653a732f20996353f0f178f59706
#
_cell.length_a   1.000
_cell.length_b   1.000
_cell.length_c   1.000
_cell.angle_alpha   90.00
_cell.angle_beta   90.00
_cell.angle_gamma   90.00
#
_symmetry.space_group_name_H-M   'P 1'
#
loop_
_entity.id
_entity.type
_entity.pdbx_description
1 polymer ?
#
loop_
_entity_poly.entity_id
_entity_poly.type
_entity_poly.pdbx_seq_one_letter_code
_entity_poly.pdbx_strand_id
1 'polypeptide(L)'
;MRSSKKIAAWMLAAAMATGLLAGCGGSSGNETTAATSAAEGTTAASTATDKTGDYSDKVITYGLTTAWDTVNPYGSTSGSIYQNLVCDKLYDRLAFIEEAGSGVSPRAAKSWESADDGKAAIFHLDENAKWHDGQPVTAKDWVFTAQLITNPKFDYGLRSEFNTWAGTDDNGLETAEKSVGVEAVDDYTLKISFKNVTPVEDWLILHNKYFYVLPEHLLGDIAPEKMKDDEFWKAPIGSGPCTFISELSGSQLELGSFADYQLGAPQFGKLILKVIASTNTITSIAAGEMDGFYQQPTTDDALAAKDMGLTVTESSEPTFVGVFLINNQNVSDKRIRQAMSYAIDKELLIEQNLQGKGVAPATCVIPGSEYDCGLTWSRDVDKAKELLAEAGWDSSRKLKMAVTSARESMAAIIQQNLAEAGITIDVQTVELATMFSGLQDGTYDLGICGSTAMSYPLWMSGYYDNKNATYCQITDTAYAELQDKIAAETDEAKKKELVNEYQQLLWDEMPLVMLYNGYIFGVQSER
;
A
#
# COMPACT_ATOMS: atom_id res chain seq x y z
N MET A 1 13.26 32.85 12.19
CA MET A 1 12.87 32.71 10.79
C MET A 1 13.42 31.41 10.16
N ARG A 2 13.46 30.26 10.90
CA ARG A 2 13.97 28.96 10.40
C ARG A 2 12.92 27.82 10.43
N SER A 3 11.69 28.09 10.86
CA SER A 3 10.68 27.02 11.03
C SER A 3 9.62 26.95 9.92
N SER A 4 9.47 27.98 9.10
CA SER A 4 8.40 28.05 8.09
C SER A 4 8.68 27.31 6.78
N LYS A 5 9.94 26.94 6.48
CA LYS A 5 10.29 26.21 5.26
C LYS A 5 10.03 24.68 5.35
N LYS A 6 9.93 24.14 6.57
CA LYS A 6 9.72 22.69 6.77
C LYS A 6 8.29 22.23 6.48
N ILE A 7 7.30 23.10 6.60
CA ILE A 7 5.87 22.72 6.52
C ILE A 7 5.35 22.67 5.08
N ALA A 8 5.90 23.46 4.16
CA ALA A 8 5.47 23.41 2.75
C ALA A 8 5.94 22.13 2.02
N ALA A 9 7.12 21.65 2.39
CA ALA A 9 7.63 20.37 1.89
C ALA A 9 6.82 19.17 2.39
N TRP A 10 6.22 19.30 3.58
CA TRP A 10 5.45 18.26 4.24
C TRP A 10 4.09 17.98 3.58
N MET A 11 3.36 19.00 3.13
CA MET A 11 2.08 18.75 2.45
C MET A 11 2.24 18.06 1.09
N LEU A 12 3.39 18.21 0.45
CA LEU A 12 3.66 17.49 -0.80
C LEU A 12 4.13 16.06 -0.53
N ALA A 13 4.94 15.84 0.51
CA ALA A 13 5.38 14.51 0.94
C ALA A 13 4.23 13.70 1.57
N ALA A 14 3.38 14.32 2.41
CA ALA A 14 2.20 13.66 2.99
C ALA A 14 1.17 13.25 1.96
N ALA A 15 1.09 13.96 0.82
CA ALA A 15 0.24 13.56 -0.29
C ALA A 15 0.90 12.53 -1.21
N MET A 16 2.21 12.25 -1.04
CA MET A 16 2.95 11.30 -1.87
C MET A 16 3.32 10.01 -1.15
N ALA A 17 3.50 10.08 0.15
CA ALA A 17 3.50 8.90 0.98
C ALA A 17 2.15 8.89 1.70
N THR A 18 1.28 7.98 1.39
CA THR A 18 0.37 7.51 2.40
C THR A 18 1.27 7.06 3.52
N GLY A 19 1.66 8.01 4.38
CA GLY A 19 2.49 7.74 5.49
C GLY A 19 3.78 8.50 5.60
N LEU A 20 3.74 9.74 5.96
CA LEU A 20 4.84 10.40 6.66
C LEU A 20 4.28 11.63 7.36
N LEU A 21 4.02 11.53 8.64
CA LEU A 21 4.27 12.53 9.64
C LEU A 21 3.27 12.63 10.78
N ALA A 22 3.68 12.26 11.92
CA ALA A 22 3.58 13.12 13.10
C ALA A 22 4.63 12.67 14.12
N GLY A 23 5.60 13.48 14.32
CA GLY A 23 6.56 13.30 15.39
C GLY A 23 7.37 14.56 15.61
N CYS A 24 7.07 15.28 16.65
CA CYS A 24 8.01 16.11 17.38
C CYS A 24 7.32 16.47 18.69
N GLY A 25 7.85 16.08 19.75
CA GLY A 25 8.97 16.35 20.47
C GLY A 25 8.70 16.59 21.92
N GLY A 26 9.49 15.99 22.74
CA GLY A 26 10.07 16.70 23.84
C GLY A 26 9.48 16.56 25.24
N SER A 27 10.15 15.71 26.00
CA SER A 27 10.63 16.00 27.35
C SER A 27 9.69 15.82 28.56
N SER A 28 10.00 14.74 29.24
CA SER A 28 10.14 14.57 30.70
C SER A 28 9.04 15.03 31.65
N GLY A 29 8.60 14.09 32.45
CA GLY A 29 7.94 14.34 33.73
C GLY A 29 7.08 13.15 34.19
N ASN A 30 7.68 12.34 35.03
CA ASN A 30 7.05 11.25 35.81
C ASN A 30 5.84 11.78 36.59
N GLU A 31 4.73 11.07 36.57
CA GLU A 31 4.03 10.65 37.82
C GLU A 31 2.83 9.74 37.51
N THR A 32 2.81 8.66 38.22
CA THR A 32 1.84 7.59 38.28
C THR A 32 0.52 8.07 38.91
N THR A 33 -0.62 7.80 38.30
CA THR A 33 -1.85 7.39 39.02
C THR A 33 -2.85 6.76 38.07
N ALA A 34 -3.32 5.58 38.45
CA ALA A 34 -4.41 4.86 37.82
C ALA A 34 -5.77 5.53 38.09
N ALA A 35 -6.60 5.64 37.04
CA ALA A 35 -8.06 5.65 37.21
C ALA A 35 -8.76 5.32 35.88
N THR A 36 -9.60 4.33 35.97
CA THR A 36 -10.69 3.95 35.09
C THR A 36 -11.50 5.13 34.54
N SER A 37 -11.78 5.15 33.22
CA SER A 37 -13.18 5.29 32.73
C SER A 37 -13.27 5.62 31.24
N ALA A 38 -14.28 5.03 30.61
CA ALA A 38 -15.13 5.52 29.50
C ALA A 38 -14.42 6.19 28.30
N ALA A 39 -14.51 5.52 27.16
CA ALA A 39 -14.24 6.08 25.84
C ALA A 39 -15.22 7.21 25.53
N GLU A 40 -14.72 8.44 25.59
CA GLU A 40 -15.28 9.57 24.87
C GLU A 40 -14.36 9.88 23.70
N GLY A 41 -14.91 9.81 22.49
CA GLY A 41 -14.21 10.13 21.26
C GLY A 41 -13.64 11.56 21.31
N THR A 42 -12.34 11.66 21.41
CA THR A 42 -11.64 12.92 21.26
C THR A 42 -11.40 13.17 19.77
N THR A 43 -12.29 13.95 19.16
CA THR A 43 -12.03 14.64 17.89
C THR A 43 -10.82 15.53 18.07
N ALA A 44 -9.66 15.07 17.61
CA ALA A 44 -8.52 15.95 17.38
C ALA A 44 -8.87 16.82 16.16
N ALA A 45 -9.49 17.96 16.40
CA ALA A 45 -9.58 19.02 15.41
C ALA A 45 -8.16 19.45 15.04
N SER A 46 -7.70 19.07 13.86
CA SER A 46 -6.55 19.66 13.21
C SER A 46 -6.83 21.16 13.07
N THR A 47 -6.26 21.97 13.95
CA THR A 47 -6.27 23.42 13.78
C THR A 47 -5.45 23.74 12.53
N ALA A 48 -6.15 23.99 11.43
CA ALA A 48 -5.57 24.62 10.25
C ALA A 48 -4.97 25.95 10.69
N THR A 49 -3.63 25.99 10.84
CA THR A 49 -2.91 27.24 11.07
C THR A 49 -2.96 28.04 9.77
N ASP A 50 -3.73 29.08 9.79
CA ASP A 50 -3.83 30.14 8.79
C ASP A 50 -2.42 30.62 8.40
N LYS A 51 -1.89 30.14 7.27
CA LYS A 51 -0.67 30.62 6.65
C LYS A 51 -1.04 31.21 5.31
N THR A 52 -1.46 32.45 5.32
CA THR A 52 -1.69 33.28 4.15
C THR A 52 -0.35 33.65 3.48
N GLY A 53 0.25 32.70 2.77
CA GLY A 53 1.31 32.93 1.80
C GLY A 53 0.72 32.83 0.40
N ASP A 54 1.05 33.79 -0.46
CA ASP A 54 0.78 33.62 -1.89
C ASP A 54 1.82 32.62 -2.45
N TYR A 55 1.35 31.46 -2.87
CA TYR A 55 2.16 30.39 -3.45
C TYR A 55 1.92 30.21 -4.95
N SER A 56 1.17 31.12 -5.59
CA SER A 56 0.76 31.00 -6.98
C SER A 56 1.92 30.88 -7.98
N ASP A 57 3.05 31.53 -7.68
CA ASP A 57 4.26 31.50 -8.50
C ASP A 57 5.20 30.33 -8.18
N LYS A 58 4.91 29.54 -7.13
CA LYS A 58 5.77 28.44 -6.73
C LYS A 58 5.53 27.23 -7.63
N VAL A 59 6.58 26.80 -8.32
CA VAL A 59 6.59 25.57 -9.12
C VAL A 59 7.36 24.50 -8.35
N ILE A 60 6.79 23.30 -8.26
CA ILE A 60 7.43 22.14 -7.67
C ILE A 60 7.55 21.08 -8.76
N THR A 61 8.75 20.50 -8.89
CA THR A 61 9.03 19.43 -9.86
C THR A 61 9.42 18.15 -9.13
N TYR A 62 8.65 17.08 -9.37
CA TYR A 62 8.94 15.75 -8.83
C TYR A 62 9.26 14.76 -9.94
N GLY A 63 10.34 14.01 -9.72
CA GLY A 63 10.75 12.93 -10.59
C GLY A 63 9.99 11.64 -10.32
N LEU A 64 9.66 10.92 -11.38
CA LEU A 64 9.14 9.55 -11.36
C LEU A 64 10.11 8.67 -12.15
N THR A 65 10.39 7.45 -11.69
CA THR A 65 11.25 6.53 -12.44
C THR A 65 10.46 5.64 -13.41
N THR A 66 9.15 5.65 -13.29
CA THR A 66 8.23 4.94 -14.18
C THR A 66 7.06 5.88 -14.50
N ALA A 67 6.58 5.84 -15.74
CA ALA A 67 5.39 6.57 -16.14
C ALA A 67 4.13 6.02 -15.47
N TRP A 68 3.12 6.87 -15.33
CA TRP A 68 1.75 6.46 -15.01
C TRP A 68 1.06 5.93 -16.28
N ASP A 69 0.02 5.13 -16.10
CA ASP A 69 -0.68 4.54 -17.24
C ASP A 69 -1.63 5.54 -17.91
N THR A 70 -2.41 6.28 -17.10
CA THR A 70 -3.43 7.23 -17.55
C THR A 70 -3.84 8.16 -16.40
N VAL A 71 -4.47 9.28 -16.71
CA VAL A 71 -5.13 10.16 -15.72
C VAL A 71 -6.54 9.70 -15.35
N ASN A 72 -7.05 8.65 -16.00
CA ASN A 72 -8.31 8.00 -15.67
C ASN A 72 -8.09 7.00 -14.52
N PRO A 73 -8.69 7.17 -13.32
CA PRO A 73 -8.45 6.29 -12.18
C PRO A 73 -8.91 4.85 -12.42
N TYR A 74 -9.80 4.64 -13.37
CA TYR A 74 -10.35 3.33 -13.75
C TYR A 74 -9.89 2.84 -15.12
N GLY A 75 -8.96 3.54 -15.76
CA GLY A 75 -8.40 3.20 -17.06
C GLY A 75 -7.29 2.15 -17.00
N SER A 76 -6.55 2.08 -15.88
CA SER A 76 -5.47 1.12 -15.67
C SER A 76 -6.00 -0.23 -15.15
N THR A 77 -5.28 -1.29 -15.47
CA THR A 77 -5.51 -2.64 -14.93
C THR A 77 -4.46 -3.07 -13.91
N SER A 78 -3.40 -2.26 -13.73
CA SER A 78 -2.22 -2.67 -12.97
C SER A 78 -2.28 -2.29 -11.48
N GLY A 79 -3.10 -1.31 -11.09
CA GLY A 79 -3.07 -0.74 -9.74
C GLY A 79 -1.70 -0.14 -9.36
N SER A 80 -0.94 0.32 -10.36
CA SER A 80 0.40 0.88 -10.19
C SER A 80 0.42 2.01 -9.16
N ILE A 81 1.47 2.04 -8.33
CA ILE A 81 1.70 3.14 -7.37
C ILE A 81 1.83 4.50 -8.07
N TYR A 82 2.37 4.53 -9.29
CA TYR A 82 2.49 5.76 -10.09
C TYR A 82 1.14 6.24 -10.61
N GLN A 83 0.27 5.31 -10.97
CA GLN A 83 -1.12 5.58 -11.34
C GLN A 83 -1.88 6.19 -10.15
N ASN A 84 -1.81 5.55 -9.00
CA ASN A 84 -2.48 6.02 -7.77
C ASN A 84 -1.94 7.41 -7.36
N LEU A 85 -0.63 7.64 -7.48
CA LEU A 85 -0.02 8.94 -7.21
C LEU A 85 -0.68 10.07 -8.02
N VAL A 86 -0.82 9.87 -9.33
CA VAL A 86 -1.44 10.86 -10.22
C VAL A 86 -2.92 11.02 -9.90
N CYS A 87 -3.64 9.92 -9.71
CA CYS A 87 -5.06 9.95 -9.39
C CYS A 87 -5.34 10.63 -8.04
N ASP A 88 -4.49 10.44 -7.05
CA ASP A 88 -4.60 11.11 -5.74
C ASP A 88 -4.43 12.63 -5.79
N LYS A 89 -3.83 13.16 -6.85
CA LYS A 89 -3.74 14.61 -7.06
C LYS A 89 -4.99 15.17 -7.72
N LEU A 90 -5.61 14.39 -8.61
CA LEU A 90 -6.75 14.84 -9.41
C LEU A 90 -8.11 14.52 -8.77
N TYR A 91 -8.22 13.42 -8.01
CA TYR A 91 -9.50 12.93 -7.49
C TYR A 91 -9.43 12.66 -5.99
N ASP A 92 -10.57 12.78 -5.33
CA ASP A 92 -10.68 12.39 -3.93
C ASP A 92 -11.11 10.94 -3.75
N ARG A 93 -10.71 10.42 -2.59
CA ARG A 93 -11.18 9.19 -1.97
C ARG A 93 -11.92 9.53 -0.68
N LEU A 94 -12.64 8.58 -0.08
CA LEU A 94 -13.39 8.83 1.16
C LEU A 94 -12.47 9.25 2.31
N ALA A 95 -11.33 8.57 2.47
CA ALA A 95 -10.39 8.82 3.56
C ALA A 95 -8.93 8.76 3.07
N PHE A 96 -8.01 9.36 3.82
CA PHE A 96 -6.59 9.05 3.74
C PHE A 96 -6.32 7.74 4.46
N ILE A 97 -5.33 7.00 3.98
CA ILE A 97 -4.74 5.86 4.68
C ILE A 97 -3.46 6.41 5.33
N GLU A 98 -3.36 6.28 6.65
CA GLU A 98 -2.19 6.71 7.40
C GLU A 98 -0.95 5.86 7.07
N GLU A 99 0.22 6.33 7.51
CA GLU A 99 1.48 5.64 7.27
C GLU A 99 1.38 4.16 7.67
N ALA A 100 1.90 3.31 6.80
CA ALA A 100 1.88 1.86 7.00
C ALA A 100 0.48 1.24 7.16
N GLY A 101 -0.61 1.96 6.83
CA GLY A 101 -1.95 1.48 7.09
C GLY A 101 -2.27 1.39 8.58
N SER A 102 -1.62 2.21 9.41
CA SER A 102 -1.83 2.25 10.87
C SER A 102 -3.19 2.83 11.26
N GLY A 103 -3.91 3.41 10.31
CA GLY A 103 -5.24 3.98 10.51
C GLY A 103 -5.72 4.71 9.27
N VAL A 104 -6.79 5.46 9.45
CA VAL A 104 -7.42 6.29 8.42
C VAL A 104 -7.79 7.66 8.99
N SER A 105 -7.73 8.68 8.15
CA SER A 105 -8.12 10.04 8.51
C SER A 105 -9.05 10.67 7.47
N PRO A 106 -9.83 11.69 7.85
CA PRO A 106 -10.79 12.35 6.97
C PRO A 106 -10.17 12.89 5.67
N ARG A 107 -10.89 12.69 4.54
CA ARG A 107 -10.57 13.30 3.26
C ARG A 107 -11.84 13.87 2.61
N ALA A 108 -12.52 13.14 1.68
CA ALA A 108 -13.83 13.56 1.18
C ALA A 108 -14.92 13.31 2.21
N ALA A 109 -14.79 12.26 3.04
CA ALA A 109 -15.64 12.07 4.21
C ALA A 109 -15.00 12.72 5.44
N LYS A 110 -15.78 13.50 6.19
CA LYS A 110 -15.39 14.11 7.47
C LYS A 110 -15.41 13.11 8.61
N SER A 111 -16.32 12.14 8.53
CA SER A 111 -16.48 11.06 9.51
C SER A 111 -17.23 9.88 8.90
N TRP A 112 -17.18 8.77 9.60
CA TRP A 112 -17.88 7.55 9.24
C TRP A 112 -18.31 6.79 10.49
N GLU A 113 -19.30 5.93 10.32
CA GLU A 113 -19.77 5.05 11.36
C GLU A 113 -20.25 3.71 10.80
N SER A 114 -20.17 2.68 11.62
CA SER A 114 -20.73 1.37 11.31
C SER A 114 -22.25 1.39 11.46
N ALA A 115 -22.96 0.72 10.56
CA ALA A 115 -24.41 0.60 10.57
C ALA A 115 -24.83 -0.86 10.27
N ASP A 116 -26.14 -1.15 10.47
CA ASP A 116 -26.76 -2.43 10.16
C ASP A 116 -25.98 -3.63 10.77
N ASP A 117 -25.64 -3.53 12.05
CA ASP A 117 -24.89 -4.55 12.80
C ASP A 117 -23.55 -4.91 12.12
N GLY A 118 -22.84 -3.89 11.61
CA GLY A 118 -21.55 -4.05 10.94
C GLY A 118 -21.63 -4.44 9.45
N LYS A 119 -22.84 -4.51 8.88
CA LYS A 119 -23.06 -4.82 7.46
C LYS A 119 -23.24 -3.59 6.59
N ALA A 120 -23.04 -2.40 7.14
CA ALA A 120 -22.98 -1.17 6.37
C ALA A 120 -22.05 -0.16 7.04
N ALA A 121 -21.60 0.80 6.24
CA ALA A 121 -20.92 2.01 6.69
C ALA A 121 -21.68 3.23 6.21
N ILE A 122 -21.80 4.24 7.06
CA ILE A 122 -22.33 5.55 6.72
C ILE A 122 -21.15 6.53 6.71
N PHE A 123 -21.00 7.27 5.62
CA PHE A 123 -19.96 8.28 5.44
C PHE A 123 -20.61 9.66 5.35
N HIS A 124 -20.19 10.57 6.22
CA HIS A 124 -20.61 11.97 6.21
C HIS A 124 -19.60 12.78 5.38
N LEU A 125 -20.00 13.18 4.18
CA LEU A 125 -19.15 13.89 3.22
C LEU A 125 -18.97 15.36 3.64
N ASP A 126 -17.89 15.99 3.14
CA ASP A 126 -17.66 17.42 3.35
C ASP A 126 -18.52 18.24 2.37
N GLU A 127 -19.43 19.06 2.90
CA GLU A 127 -20.31 19.92 2.12
C GLU A 127 -19.56 21.04 1.37
N ASN A 128 -18.29 21.29 1.72
CA ASN A 128 -17.44 22.26 1.04
C ASN A 128 -16.67 21.64 -0.13
N ALA A 129 -16.71 20.31 -0.30
CA ALA A 129 -16.03 19.64 -1.40
C ALA A 129 -16.61 20.06 -2.74
N LYS A 130 -15.72 20.43 -3.68
CA LYS A 130 -16.08 20.89 -5.01
C LYS A 130 -15.29 20.15 -6.09
N TRP A 131 -15.92 19.98 -7.21
CA TRP A 131 -15.25 19.69 -8.47
C TRP A 131 -14.40 20.88 -8.92
N HIS A 132 -13.39 20.64 -9.77
CA HIS A 132 -12.52 21.72 -10.29
C HIS A 132 -13.27 22.76 -11.14
N ASP A 133 -14.48 22.46 -11.60
CA ASP A 133 -15.39 23.39 -12.29
C ASP A 133 -16.31 24.18 -11.33
N GLY A 134 -16.17 23.97 -10.03
CA GLY A 134 -16.91 24.67 -8.97
C GLY A 134 -18.24 24.05 -8.57
N GLN A 135 -18.69 22.96 -9.21
CA GLN A 135 -19.88 22.22 -8.80
C GLN A 135 -19.62 21.48 -7.47
N PRO A 136 -20.65 21.29 -6.59
CA PRO A 136 -20.46 20.52 -5.35
C PRO A 136 -20.21 19.04 -5.66
N VAL A 137 -19.36 18.40 -4.86
CA VAL A 137 -19.24 16.93 -4.83
C VAL A 137 -20.30 16.39 -3.89
N THR A 138 -21.12 15.48 -4.37
CA THR A 138 -22.23 14.93 -3.60
C THR A 138 -22.19 13.41 -3.50
N ALA A 139 -23.02 12.83 -2.64
CA ALA A 139 -23.15 11.37 -2.51
C ALA A 139 -23.61 10.69 -3.82
N LYS A 140 -24.29 11.42 -4.72
CA LYS A 140 -24.71 10.91 -6.04
C LYS A 140 -23.51 10.59 -6.94
N ASP A 141 -22.45 11.40 -6.87
CA ASP A 141 -21.22 11.16 -7.63
C ASP A 141 -20.54 9.85 -7.20
N TRP A 142 -20.58 9.53 -5.90
CA TRP A 142 -20.07 8.27 -5.35
C TRP A 142 -20.94 7.07 -5.78
N VAL A 143 -22.27 7.23 -5.77
CA VAL A 143 -23.21 6.19 -6.27
C VAL A 143 -22.99 5.94 -7.76
N PHE A 144 -22.90 7.01 -8.57
CA PHE A 144 -22.57 6.90 -9.99
C PHE A 144 -21.27 6.14 -10.21
N THR A 145 -20.23 6.49 -9.47
CA THR A 145 -18.93 5.82 -9.56
C THR A 145 -19.05 4.33 -9.21
N ALA A 146 -19.73 3.98 -8.12
CA ALA A 146 -19.91 2.60 -7.70
C ALA A 146 -20.68 1.77 -8.75
N GLN A 147 -21.75 2.34 -9.32
CA GLN A 147 -22.51 1.71 -10.41
C GLN A 147 -21.67 1.52 -11.66
N LEU A 148 -20.80 2.48 -12.01
CA LEU A 148 -19.92 2.37 -13.17
C LEU A 148 -18.92 1.22 -12.99
N ILE A 149 -18.17 1.20 -11.89
CA ILE A 149 -17.08 0.24 -11.68
C ILE A 149 -17.55 -1.20 -11.50
N THR A 150 -18.79 -1.38 -11.04
CA THR A 150 -19.40 -2.72 -10.91
C THR A 150 -20.21 -3.15 -12.16
N ASN A 151 -20.38 -2.23 -13.12
CA ASN A 151 -21.15 -2.51 -14.34
C ASN A 151 -20.44 -3.55 -15.24
N PRO A 152 -21.13 -4.62 -15.66
CA PRO A 152 -20.52 -5.66 -16.51
C PRO A 152 -20.06 -5.18 -17.90
N LYS A 153 -20.54 -4.02 -18.36
CA LYS A 153 -20.11 -3.43 -19.63
C LYS A 153 -18.90 -2.51 -19.50
N PHE A 154 -18.53 -2.13 -18.27
CA PHE A 154 -17.34 -1.33 -18.02
C PHE A 154 -16.15 -2.28 -17.76
N ASP A 155 -15.10 -2.17 -18.56
CA ASP A 155 -13.90 -3.00 -18.41
C ASP A 155 -12.97 -2.39 -17.35
N TYR A 156 -13.04 -2.89 -16.10
CA TYR A 156 -12.19 -2.47 -14.98
C TYR A 156 -11.47 -3.66 -14.35
N GLY A 157 -10.14 -3.67 -14.43
CA GLY A 157 -9.30 -4.80 -14.00
C GLY A 157 -9.25 -5.06 -12.50
N LEU A 158 -9.48 -4.03 -11.66
CA LEU A 158 -9.42 -4.13 -10.19
C LEU A 158 -10.82 -4.20 -9.54
N ARG A 159 -11.83 -4.57 -10.29
CA ARG A 159 -13.22 -4.65 -9.83
C ARG A 159 -13.40 -5.59 -8.64
N SER A 160 -12.64 -6.67 -8.56
CA SER A 160 -12.69 -7.63 -7.46
C SER A 160 -12.39 -7.01 -6.09
N GLU A 161 -11.74 -5.85 -6.04
CA GLU A 161 -11.53 -5.10 -4.80
C GLU A 161 -12.86 -4.65 -4.14
N PHE A 162 -13.96 -4.63 -4.91
CA PHE A 162 -15.30 -4.25 -4.45
C PHE A 162 -16.25 -5.45 -4.29
N ASN A 163 -15.71 -6.65 -4.27
CA ASN A 163 -16.49 -7.88 -4.12
C ASN A 163 -17.13 -8.04 -2.73
N THR A 164 -16.75 -7.23 -1.76
CA THR A 164 -17.36 -7.18 -0.42
C THR A 164 -18.69 -6.42 -0.39
N TRP A 165 -18.97 -5.60 -1.40
CA TRP A 165 -20.21 -4.82 -1.45
C TRP A 165 -21.45 -5.69 -1.66
N ALA A 166 -22.53 -5.37 -0.99
CA ALA A 166 -23.83 -6.01 -1.24
C ALA A 166 -24.26 -5.77 -2.70
N GLY A 167 -24.88 -6.76 -3.32
CA GLY A 167 -25.30 -6.68 -4.71
C GLY A 167 -24.23 -6.97 -5.76
N THR A 168 -22.99 -7.32 -5.37
CA THR A 168 -21.93 -7.74 -6.28
C THR A 168 -21.70 -9.26 -6.22
N ASP A 169 -21.07 -9.83 -7.23
CA ASP A 169 -20.55 -11.21 -7.22
C ASP A 169 -19.12 -11.28 -6.66
N ASP A 170 -18.47 -12.44 -6.72
CA ASP A 170 -17.09 -12.63 -6.23
C ASP A 170 -16.03 -11.90 -7.09
N ASN A 171 -16.40 -11.45 -8.29
CA ASN A 171 -15.56 -10.63 -9.16
C ASN A 171 -15.86 -9.14 -9.01
N GLY A 172 -16.75 -8.73 -8.10
CA GLY A 172 -17.17 -7.35 -7.90
C GLY A 172 -18.12 -6.83 -8.98
N LEU A 173 -18.74 -7.73 -9.77
CA LEU A 173 -19.76 -7.36 -10.74
C LEU A 173 -21.12 -7.21 -10.08
N GLU A 174 -21.86 -6.16 -10.45
CA GLU A 174 -23.27 -6.02 -10.08
C GLU A 174 -24.07 -7.23 -10.58
N THR A 175 -24.90 -7.78 -9.68
CA THR A 175 -25.74 -8.94 -10.02
C THR A 175 -27.06 -8.49 -10.63
N ALA A 176 -27.63 -9.33 -11.53
CA ALA A 176 -28.92 -9.02 -12.18
C ALA A 176 -30.09 -8.91 -11.17
N GLU A 177 -29.93 -9.40 -9.96
CA GLU A 177 -30.97 -9.44 -8.93
C GLU A 177 -30.99 -8.22 -8.00
N LYS A 178 -29.86 -7.53 -7.86
CA LYS A 178 -29.70 -6.38 -6.95
C LYS A 178 -28.70 -5.39 -7.51
N SER A 179 -29.04 -4.10 -7.40
CA SER A 179 -28.08 -3.03 -7.61
C SER A 179 -26.96 -3.08 -6.54
N VAL A 180 -25.81 -2.56 -6.87
CA VAL A 180 -24.70 -2.40 -5.91
C VAL A 180 -25.19 -1.66 -4.66
N GLY A 181 -24.79 -2.14 -3.50
CA GLY A 181 -25.23 -1.63 -2.20
C GLY A 181 -24.61 -0.30 -1.78
N VAL A 182 -24.51 0.64 -2.72
CA VAL A 182 -24.01 2.01 -2.47
C VAL A 182 -25.13 2.99 -2.78
N GLU A 183 -25.55 3.77 -1.80
CA GLU A 183 -26.71 4.65 -1.91
C GLU A 183 -26.45 6.04 -1.31
N ALA A 184 -26.98 7.08 -1.92
CA ALA A 184 -27.03 8.41 -1.37
C ALA A 184 -28.26 8.51 -0.46
N VAL A 185 -28.05 8.61 0.85
CA VAL A 185 -29.12 8.82 1.84
C VAL A 185 -29.65 10.25 1.72
N ASP A 186 -28.75 11.19 1.53
CA ASP A 186 -28.97 12.58 1.15
C ASP A 186 -27.78 13.09 0.31
N ASP A 187 -27.69 14.39 0.04
CA ASP A 187 -26.64 14.94 -0.82
C ASP A 187 -25.24 14.77 -0.22
N TYR A 188 -25.10 14.62 1.10
CA TYR A 188 -23.79 14.52 1.79
C TYR A 188 -23.68 13.31 2.73
N THR A 189 -24.63 12.37 2.64
CA THR A 189 -24.58 11.13 3.39
C THR A 189 -24.58 9.94 2.44
N LEU A 190 -23.47 9.23 2.39
CA LEU A 190 -23.26 8.03 1.57
C LEU A 190 -23.36 6.80 2.47
N LYS A 191 -24.16 5.80 2.07
CA LYS A 191 -24.20 4.49 2.71
C LYS A 191 -23.63 3.44 1.78
N ILE A 192 -22.70 2.63 2.31
CA ILE A 192 -22.14 1.46 1.64
C ILE A 192 -22.55 0.22 2.43
N SER A 193 -23.29 -0.69 1.79
CA SER A 193 -23.74 -1.95 2.38
C SER A 193 -22.81 -3.10 1.96
N PHE A 194 -22.47 -3.97 2.90
CA PHE A 194 -21.58 -5.10 2.71
C PHE A 194 -22.32 -6.45 2.73
N LYS A 195 -21.76 -7.47 2.11
CA LYS A 195 -22.28 -8.85 2.14
C LYS A 195 -22.20 -9.45 3.56
N ASN A 196 -21.11 -9.17 4.24
CA ASN A 196 -20.78 -9.70 5.57
C ASN A 196 -20.50 -8.55 6.54
N VAL A 197 -20.39 -8.87 7.83
CA VAL A 197 -19.87 -7.91 8.82
C VAL A 197 -18.48 -7.46 8.36
N THR A 198 -18.27 -6.15 8.27
CA THR A 198 -17.06 -5.54 7.74
C THR A 198 -16.70 -4.32 8.60
N PRO A 199 -15.62 -4.37 9.36
CA PRO A 199 -15.12 -3.20 10.08
C PRO A 199 -14.80 -2.07 9.08
N VAL A 200 -15.34 -0.88 9.32
CA VAL A 200 -15.28 0.22 8.35
C VAL A 200 -13.84 0.67 8.09
N GLU A 201 -13.03 0.75 9.13
CA GLU A 201 -11.63 1.18 9.00
C GLU A 201 -10.79 0.15 8.25
N ASP A 202 -10.99 -1.14 8.49
CA ASP A 202 -10.33 -2.21 7.74
C ASP A 202 -10.66 -2.11 6.24
N TRP A 203 -11.95 -1.87 5.92
CA TRP A 203 -12.37 -1.69 4.54
C TRP A 203 -11.71 -0.45 3.91
N LEU A 204 -11.64 0.66 4.64
CA LEU A 204 -10.98 1.88 4.18
C LEU A 204 -9.49 1.65 3.92
N ILE A 205 -8.79 0.95 4.80
CA ILE A 205 -7.36 0.63 4.63
C ILE A 205 -7.13 -0.23 3.38
N LEU A 206 -7.95 -1.25 3.17
CA LEU A 206 -7.74 -2.23 2.11
C LEU A 206 -8.23 -1.76 0.73
N HIS A 207 -9.42 -1.16 0.65
CA HIS A 207 -10.16 -0.99 -0.61
C HIS A 207 -10.36 0.47 -1.03
N ASN A 208 -10.40 1.43 -0.07
CA ASN A 208 -10.61 2.85 -0.38
C ASN A 208 -9.54 3.42 -1.33
N LYS A 209 -8.35 2.86 -1.37
CA LYS A 209 -7.26 3.27 -2.29
C LYS A 209 -7.61 3.16 -3.77
N TYR A 210 -8.66 2.41 -4.11
CA TYR A 210 -9.15 2.20 -5.47
C TYR A 210 -10.51 2.87 -5.73
N PHE A 211 -11.09 3.55 -4.73
CA PHE A 211 -12.40 4.18 -4.83
C PHE A 211 -12.27 5.70 -4.96
N TYR A 212 -12.07 6.19 -6.19
CA TYR A 212 -11.98 7.59 -6.56
C TYR A 212 -13.33 8.09 -7.06
N VAL A 213 -13.82 9.22 -6.54
CA VAL A 213 -15.10 9.79 -6.99
C VAL A 213 -15.00 10.37 -8.41
N LEU A 214 -16.03 10.16 -9.23
CA LEU A 214 -16.15 10.68 -10.60
C LEU A 214 -17.35 11.62 -10.73
N PRO A 215 -17.25 12.68 -11.57
CA PRO A 215 -18.32 13.69 -11.74
C PRO A 215 -19.50 13.14 -12.55
N GLU A 216 -20.62 12.80 -11.87
CA GLU A 216 -21.84 12.33 -12.52
C GLU A 216 -22.34 13.34 -13.57
N HIS A 217 -22.31 14.64 -13.26
CA HIS A 217 -22.82 15.71 -14.12
C HIS A 217 -22.07 15.84 -15.46
N LEU A 218 -20.87 15.28 -15.59
CA LEU A 218 -20.07 15.29 -16.83
C LEU A 218 -20.03 13.90 -17.50
N LEU A 219 -20.11 12.84 -16.73
CA LEU A 219 -19.89 11.47 -17.21
C LEU A 219 -21.16 10.63 -17.25
N GLY A 220 -22.25 11.06 -16.59
CA GLY A 220 -23.46 10.26 -16.42
C GLY A 220 -24.18 9.85 -17.71
N ASP A 221 -24.06 10.63 -18.77
CA ASP A 221 -24.65 10.34 -20.09
C ASP A 221 -23.76 9.45 -20.99
N ILE A 222 -22.54 9.10 -20.54
CA ILE A 222 -21.59 8.29 -21.30
C ILE A 222 -21.86 6.82 -21.04
N ALA A 223 -22.05 6.04 -22.13
CA ALA A 223 -22.24 4.60 -21.99
C ALA A 223 -21.00 3.94 -21.38
N PRO A 224 -21.16 3.00 -20.40
CA PRO A 224 -20.05 2.37 -19.68
C PRO A 224 -18.96 1.79 -20.58
N GLU A 225 -19.34 1.15 -21.70
CA GLU A 225 -18.40 0.59 -22.68
C GLU A 225 -17.57 1.63 -23.46
N LYS A 226 -17.92 2.91 -23.39
CA LYS A 226 -17.21 4.01 -24.02
C LYS A 226 -16.41 4.85 -23.03
N MET A 227 -16.64 4.65 -21.76
CA MET A 227 -16.11 5.51 -20.69
C MET A 227 -14.58 5.59 -20.69
N LYS A 228 -13.87 4.48 -20.95
CA LYS A 228 -12.39 4.47 -20.93
C LYS A 228 -11.75 5.38 -21.96
N ASP A 229 -12.35 5.49 -23.13
CA ASP A 229 -11.80 6.18 -24.29
C ASP A 229 -12.44 7.56 -24.53
N ASP A 230 -13.20 8.06 -23.56
CA ASP A 230 -13.89 9.35 -23.70
C ASP A 230 -12.91 10.53 -23.73
N GLU A 231 -13.28 11.56 -24.48
CA GLU A 231 -12.49 12.81 -24.62
C GLU A 231 -12.30 13.54 -23.27
N PHE A 232 -13.15 13.28 -22.28
CA PHE A 232 -13.05 13.82 -20.92
C PHE A 232 -11.65 13.59 -20.32
N TRP A 233 -11.04 12.45 -20.58
CA TRP A 233 -9.74 12.10 -20.01
C TRP A 233 -8.56 12.87 -20.59
N LYS A 234 -8.76 13.66 -21.64
CA LYS A 234 -7.71 14.56 -22.19
C LYS A 234 -7.52 15.82 -21.34
N ALA A 235 -8.54 16.22 -20.61
CA ALA A 235 -8.49 17.35 -19.68
C ALA A 235 -9.52 17.12 -18.55
N PRO A 236 -9.27 16.16 -17.66
CA PRO A 236 -10.26 15.73 -16.68
C PRO A 236 -10.56 16.81 -15.64
N ILE A 237 -11.82 16.87 -15.24
CA ILE A 237 -12.29 17.61 -14.07
C ILE A 237 -12.33 16.65 -12.90
N GLY A 238 -11.53 16.91 -11.88
CA GLY A 238 -11.46 16.13 -10.66
C GLY A 238 -11.98 16.90 -9.46
N SER A 239 -11.81 16.30 -8.27
CA SER A 239 -12.18 16.86 -6.96
C SER A 239 -10.98 16.97 -6.02
N GLY A 240 -9.82 16.49 -6.45
CA GLY A 240 -8.61 16.45 -5.64
C GLY A 240 -7.91 17.80 -5.47
N PRO A 241 -6.76 17.82 -4.77
CA PRO A 241 -6.04 19.06 -4.46
C PRO A 241 -5.43 19.76 -5.69
N CYS A 242 -5.35 19.09 -6.84
CA CYS A 242 -4.72 19.64 -8.04
C CYS A 242 -5.64 19.55 -9.25
N THR A 243 -5.63 20.61 -10.09
CA THR A 243 -6.31 20.67 -11.38
C THR A 243 -5.38 20.19 -12.50
N PHE A 244 -5.93 19.59 -13.54
CA PHE A 244 -5.19 19.21 -14.73
C PHE A 244 -4.81 20.46 -15.57
N ILE A 245 -3.55 20.55 -16.00
CA ILE A 245 -3.08 21.61 -16.92
C ILE A 245 -2.72 21.00 -18.28
N SER A 246 -1.78 20.07 -18.30
CA SER A 246 -1.31 19.45 -19.54
C SER A 246 -0.58 18.13 -19.27
N GLU A 247 -0.58 17.25 -20.27
CA GLU A 247 0.15 16.01 -20.25
C GLU A 247 0.97 15.83 -21.53
N LEU A 248 2.25 15.49 -21.36
CA LEU A 248 3.07 14.89 -22.40
C LEU A 248 3.17 13.41 -22.08
N SER A 249 2.36 12.61 -22.75
CA SER A 249 2.12 11.20 -22.46
C SER A 249 3.42 10.42 -22.17
N GLY A 250 3.43 9.70 -21.03
CA GLY A 250 4.55 8.89 -20.57
C GLY A 250 5.81 9.66 -20.18
N SER A 251 5.78 11.00 -20.12
CA SER A 251 6.96 11.83 -19.88
C SER A 251 6.76 12.90 -18.82
N GLN A 252 5.68 13.69 -18.91
CA GLN A 252 5.46 14.83 -18.03
C GLN A 252 3.96 15.09 -17.83
N LEU A 253 3.57 15.41 -16.59
CA LEU A 253 2.23 15.86 -16.22
C LEU A 253 2.35 17.19 -15.48
N GLU A 254 1.61 18.20 -15.89
CA GLU A 254 1.52 19.49 -15.21
C GLU A 254 0.15 19.63 -14.55
N LEU A 255 0.18 19.97 -13.29
CA LEU A 255 -0.99 20.14 -12.44
C LEU A 255 -0.96 21.51 -11.77
N GLY A 256 -2.13 22.17 -11.70
CA GLY A 256 -2.30 23.42 -10.96
C GLY A 256 -2.78 23.16 -9.53
N SER A 257 -2.56 24.10 -8.63
CA SER A 257 -3.17 24.07 -7.29
C SER A 257 -4.67 24.35 -7.39
N PHE A 258 -5.51 23.60 -6.67
CA PHE A 258 -6.93 23.88 -6.54
C PHE A 258 -7.18 24.74 -5.30
N ALA A 259 -7.49 26.03 -5.53
CA ALA A 259 -7.63 27.01 -4.44
C ALA A 259 -8.79 26.70 -3.48
N ASP A 260 -9.87 26.13 -4.01
CA ASP A 260 -11.11 25.81 -3.26
C ASP A 260 -11.09 24.38 -2.66
N TYR A 261 -9.92 23.71 -2.59
CA TYR A 261 -9.85 22.37 -2.03
C TYR A 261 -10.28 22.38 -0.54
N GLN A 262 -11.22 21.51 -0.17
CA GLN A 262 -11.86 21.49 1.16
C GLN A 262 -10.89 21.32 2.34
N LEU A 263 -9.75 20.67 2.14
CA LEU A 263 -8.70 20.52 3.16
C LEU A 263 -7.62 21.62 3.11
N GLY A 264 -7.88 22.67 2.33
CA GLY A 264 -6.97 23.79 2.11
C GLY A 264 -6.16 23.67 0.81
N ALA A 265 -5.93 24.81 0.19
CA ALA A 265 -5.17 24.87 -1.06
C ALA A 265 -3.73 24.37 -0.88
N PRO A 266 -3.17 23.60 -1.85
CA PRO A 266 -1.75 23.26 -1.86
C PRO A 266 -0.85 24.49 -1.81
N GLN A 267 0.29 24.38 -1.11
CA GLN A 267 1.24 25.50 -0.96
C GLN A 267 2.21 25.61 -2.16
N PHE A 268 1.66 25.51 -3.35
CA PHE A 268 2.35 25.73 -4.63
C PHE A 268 1.33 26.18 -5.67
N GLY A 269 1.77 26.84 -6.73
CA GLY A 269 0.92 27.20 -7.88
C GLY A 269 0.88 26.08 -8.92
N LYS A 270 2.02 25.41 -9.13
CA LYS A 270 2.15 24.34 -10.12
C LYS A 270 2.96 23.15 -9.58
N LEU A 271 2.49 21.94 -9.87
CA LEU A 271 3.22 20.68 -9.68
C LEU A 271 3.54 20.08 -11.04
N ILE A 272 4.80 19.74 -11.26
CA ILE A 272 5.26 19.03 -12.45
C ILE A 272 5.72 17.63 -12.02
N LEU A 273 5.09 16.60 -12.55
CA LEU A 273 5.55 15.22 -12.44
C LEU A 273 6.32 14.88 -13.73
N LYS A 274 7.58 14.48 -13.61
CA LYS A 274 8.47 14.23 -14.74
C LYS A 274 9.12 12.86 -14.64
N VAL A 275 9.04 12.08 -15.71
CA VAL A 275 9.69 10.77 -15.78
C VAL A 275 11.18 10.95 -16.08
N ILE A 276 12.02 10.32 -15.24
CA ILE A 276 13.49 10.35 -15.34
C ILE A 276 14.09 8.97 -15.15
N ALA A 277 15.30 8.78 -15.64
CA ALA A 277 16.05 7.55 -15.38
C ALA A 277 16.41 7.44 -13.87
N SER A 278 16.25 6.26 -13.29
CA SER A 278 16.52 6.00 -11.86
C SER A 278 17.95 6.36 -11.44
N THR A 279 18.91 6.21 -12.34
CA THR A 279 20.34 6.54 -12.11
C THR A 279 20.60 8.04 -11.91
N ASN A 280 19.65 8.92 -12.26
CA ASN A 280 19.84 10.37 -12.26
C ASN A 280 19.06 11.07 -11.13
N THR A 281 18.32 10.33 -10.30
CA THR A 281 17.39 10.92 -9.32
C THR A 281 18.10 11.85 -8.33
N ILE A 282 19.07 11.36 -7.58
CA ILE A 282 19.76 12.13 -6.54
C ILE A 282 20.56 13.30 -7.13
N THR A 283 21.25 13.06 -8.27
CA THR A 283 22.04 14.11 -8.93
C THR A 283 21.18 15.23 -9.49
N SER A 284 19.99 14.94 -10.03
CA SER A 284 19.05 15.96 -10.52
C SER A 284 18.46 16.80 -9.38
N ILE A 285 18.19 16.21 -8.21
CA ILE A 285 17.79 16.97 -7.02
C ILE A 285 18.93 17.86 -6.54
N ALA A 286 20.15 17.32 -6.44
CA ALA A 286 21.34 18.08 -6.00
C ALA A 286 21.68 19.24 -6.98
N ALA A 287 21.48 19.03 -8.28
CA ALA A 287 21.62 20.07 -9.30
C ALA A 287 20.49 21.11 -9.28
N GLY A 288 19.40 20.84 -8.55
CA GLY A 288 18.23 21.71 -8.46
C GLY A 288 17.34 21.69 -9.71
N GLU A 289 17.41 20.64 -10.48
CA GLU A 289 16.52 20.37 -11.62
C GLU A 289 15.17 19.83 -11.13
N MET A 290 15.14 19.23 -9.92
CA MET A 290 13.97 18.71 -9.26
C MET A 290 13.97 19.06 -7.78
N ASP A 291 12.79 19.10 -7.20
CA ASP A 291 12.59 19.33 -5.76
C ASP A 291 12.56 18.02 -4.95
N GLY A 292 12.25 16.91 -5.60
CA GLY A 292 12.23 15.59 -5.02
C GLY A 292 11.90 14.54 -6.07
N PHE A 293 11.75 13.27 -5.65
CA PHE A 293 11.23 12.23 -6.52
C PHE A 293 10.38 11.23 -5.75
N TYR A 294 9.48 10.59 -6.48
CA TYR A 294 8.56 9.59 -5.98
C TYR A 294 9.06 8.21 -6.36
N GLN A 295 9.86 7.67 -5.54
CA GLN A 295 10.21 6.25 -5.46
C GLN A 295 11.07 6.13 -4.21
N GLN A 296 11.03 4.98 -3.58
CA GLN A 296 11.91 4.70 -2.46
C GLN A 296 13.35 4.68 -2.98
N PRO A 297 14.20 5.66 -2.61
CA PRO A 297 15.62 5.52 -2.88
C PRO A 297 16.13 4.28 -2.13
N THR A 298 17.14 3.65 -2.66
CA THR A 298 17.87 2.64 -1.90
C THR A 298 18.46 3.31 -0.65
N THR A 299 18.81 2.53 0.35
CA THR A 299 19.50 3.08 1.53
C THR A 299 20.80 3.79 1.13
N ASP A 300 21.52 3.24 0.15
CA ASP A 300 22.75 3.86 -0.40
C ASP A 300 22.45 5.22 -1.04
N ASP A 301 21.38 5.33 -1.83
CA ASP A 301 20.95 6.60 -2.42
C ASP A 301 20.58 7.63 -1.34
N ALA A 302 19.89 7.21 -0.29
CA ALA A 302 19.52 8.08 0.83
C ALA A 302 20.77 8.60 1.60
N LEU A 303 21.76 7.74 1.82
CA LEU A 303 23.02 8.12 2.43
C LEU A 303 23.79 9.10 1.53
N ALA A 304 23.91 8.78 0.23
CA ALA A 304 24.56 9.67 -0.74
C ALA A 304 23.87 11.04 -0.83
N ALA A 305 22.54 11.07 -0.80
CA ALA A 305 21.76 12.31 -0.79
C ALA A 305 22.05 13.17 0.43
N LYS A 306 22.19 12.54 1.60
CA LYS A 306 22.54 13.23 2.86
C LYS A 306 23.94 13.84 2.79
N ASP A 307 24.91 13.13 2.21
CA ASP A 307 26.28 13.63 2.00
C ASP A 307 26.32 14.80 1.01
N MET A 308 25.36 14.88 0.07
CA MET A 308 25.20 16.01 -0.85
C MET A 308 24.41 17.19 -0.24
N GLY A 309 24.04 17.12 1.04
CA GLY A 309 23.29 18.18 1.73
C GLY A 309 21.81 18.23 1.40
N LEU A 310 21.23 17.16 0.86
CA LEU A 310 19.79 17.05 0.62
C LEU A 310 19.05 16.66 1.90
N THR A 311 17.78 17.04 1.98
CA THR A 311 16.91 16.59 3.07
C THR A 311 16.51 15.15 2.82
N VAL A 312 16.83 14.27 3.76
CA VAL A 312 16.44 12.87 3.78
C VAL A 312 15.47 12.63 4.92
N THR A 313 14.31 12.11 4.61
CA THR A 313 13.31 11.63 5.59
C THR A 313 13.33 10.11 5.63
N GLU A 314 13.09 9.55 6.80
CA GLU A 314 13.00 8.10 7.03
C GLU A 314 11.59 7.82 7.57
N SER A 315 10.94 6.75 7.12
CA SER A 315 9.62 6.33 7.62
C SER A 315 9.68 6.03 9.12
N SER A 316 8.56 6.18 9.82
CA SER A 316 8.47 5.85 11.25
C SER A 316 8.54 4.35 11.49
N GLU A 317 8.05 3.56 10.52
CA GLU A 317 8.00 2.10 10.56
C GLU A 317 8.72 1.43 9.39
N PRO A 318 9.29 0.23 9.61
CA PRO A 318 10.00 -0.51 8.57
C PRO A 318 9.02 -1.26 7.66
N THR A 319 8.41 -0.58 6.72
CA THR A 319 7.36 -1.12 5.83
C THR A 319 7.89 -1.70 4.52
N PHE A 320 9.13 -1.45 4.13
CA PHE A 320 9.72 -2.06 2.94
C PHE A 320 10.16 -3.49 3.22
N VAL A 321 9.55 -4.49 2.57
CA VAL A 321 9.80 -5.91 2.89
C VAL A 321 10.46 -6.67 1.76
N GLY A 322 11.36 -7.59 2.16
CA GLY A 322 11.85 -8.66 1.32
C GLY A 322 11.15 -9.97 1.65
N VAL A 323 10.69 -10.67 0.62
CA VAL A 323 9.94 -11.92 0.77
C VAL A 323 10.60 -13.03 -0.06
N PHE A 324 10.85 -14.16 0.60
CA PHE A 324 11.31 -15.39 -0.03
C PHE A 324 10.10 -16.30 -0.24
N LEU A 325 9.68 -16.42 -1.49
CA LEU A 325 8.53 -17.20 -1.92
C LEU A 325 8.92 -18.67 -2.07
N ILE A 326 8.06 -19.57 -1.60
CA ILE A 326 8.22 -21.01 -1.69
C ILE A 326 6.96 -21.60 -2.33
N ASN A 327 7.12 -22.35 -3.41
CA ASN A 327 6.02 -23.14 -3.95
C ASN A 327 5.75 -24.35 -3.02
N ASN A 328 4.65 -24.31 -2.28
CA ASN A 328 4.34 -25.31 -1.24
C ASN A 328 3.91 -26.66 -1.82
N GLN A 329 3.57 -26.78 -3.10
CA GLN A 329 3.36 -28.08 -3.73
C GLN A 329 4.70 -28.74 -4.07
N ASN A 330 5.66 -27.99 -4.57
CA ASN A 330 6.99 -28.50 -4.88
C ASN A 330 7.82 -28.77 -3.63
N VAL A 331 7.68 -27.94 -2.58
CA VAL A 331 8.33 -28.06 -1.26
C VAL A 331 7.24 -28.31 -0.22
N SER A 332 6.57 -29.47 -0.28
CA SER A 332 5.37 -29.76 0.50
C SER A 332 5.61 -30.02 1.99
N ASP A 333 6.79 -30.53 2.37
CA ASP A 333 7.13 -30.78 3.77
C ASP A 333 7.53 -29.48 4.47
N LYS A 334 6.74 -29.08 5.47
CA LYS A 334 6.99 -27.86 6.25
C LYS A 334 8.34 -27.82 6.94
N ARG A 335 8.89 -28.99 7.34
CA ARG A 335 10.22 -29.06 7.98
C ARG A 335 11.32 -28.57 7.04
N ILE A 336 11.20 -28.81 5.72
CA ILE A 336 12.12 -28.29 4.72
C ILE A 336 11.97 -26.77 4.62
N ARG A 337 10.74 -26.23 4.63
CA ARG A 337 10.48 -24.79 4.59
C ARG A 337 10.99 -24.08 5.85
N GLN A 338 10.74 -24.68 7.03
CA GLN A 338 11.30 -24.21 8.30
C GLN A 338 12.83 -24.24 8.31
N ALA A 339 13.43 -25.32 7.77
CA ALA A 339 14.89 -25.42 7.63
C ALA A 339 15.46 -24.28 6.78
N MET A 340 14.79 -23.92 5.68
CA MET A 340 15.18 -22.75 4.88
C MET A 340 15.15 -21.46 5.70
N SER A 341 14.10 -21.25 6.50
CA SER A 341 13.99 -20.07 7.36
C SER A 341 15.12 -20.00 8.39
N TYR A 342 15.45 -21.12 9.05
CA TYR A 342 16.56 -21.17 10.01
C TYR A 342 17.94 -21.01 9.36
N ALA A 343 18.11 -21.45 8.12
CA ALA A 343 19.38 -21.35 7.42
C ALA A 343 19.70 -19.94 6.91
N ILE A 344 18.67 -19.20 6.47
CA ILE A 344 18.84 -17.86 5.87
C ILE A 344 19.35 -16.87 6.93
N ASP A 345 20.41 -16.14 6.61
CA ASP A 345 20.98 -15.09 7.44
C ASP A 345 20.31 -13.74 7.14
N LYS A 346 19.21 -13.47 7.85
CA LYS A 346 18.45 -12.24 7.67
C LYS A 346 19.21 -10.99 8.12
N GLU A 347 20.06 -11.11 9.15
CA GLU A 347 20.90 -10.01 9.62
C GLU A 347 21.93 -9.62 8.56
N LEU A 348 22.57 -10.60 7.93
CA LEU A 348 23.48 -10.35 6.81
C LEU A 348 22.75 -9.71 5.62
N LEU A 349 21.52 -10.15 5.31
CA LEU A 349 20.71 -9.54 4.25
C LEU A 349 20.39 -8.07 4.57
N ILE A 350 20.04 -7.75 5.82
CA ILE A 350 19.79 -6.38 6.29
C ILE A 350 21.05 -5.54 6.17
N GLU A 351 22.19 -6.06 6.63
CA GLU A 351 23.46 -5.35 6.55
C GLU A 351 23.87 -5.05 5.11
N GLN A 352 23.78 -6.05 4.21
CA GLN A 352 24.28 -5.93 2.84
C GLN A 352 23.30 -5.20 1.89
N ASN A 353 22.00 -5.26 2.12
CA ASN A 353 21.01 -4.66 1.22
C ASN A 353 20.38 -3.38 1.79
N LEU A 354 20.44 -3.18 3.10
CA LEU A 354 19.80 -2.06 3.79
C LEU A 354 20.78 -1.26 4.68
N GLN A 355 22.08 -1.51 4.60
CA GLN A 355 23.09 -0.86 5.43
C GLN A 355 22.74 -0.90 6.94
N GLY A 356 22.22 -2.03 7.40
CA GLY A 356 21.73 -2.21 8.77
C GLY A 356 20.40 -1.50 9.11
N LYS A 357 19.77 -0.83 8.13
CA LYS A 357 18.52 -0.08 8.30
C LYS A 357 17.28 -0.98 8.11
N GLY A 358 17.08 -1.92 9.04
CA GLY A 358 15.95 -2.83 8.99
C GLY A 358 15.88 -3.75 10.21
N VAL A 359 14.85 -4.57 10.25
CA VAL A 359 14.60 -5.57 11.28
C VAL A 359 14.33 -6.94 10.64
N ALA A 360 14.68 -8.02 11.33
CA ALA A 360 14.43 -9.40 10.89
C ALA A 360 13.08 -9.88 11.43
N PRO A 361 12.02 -9.99 10.61
CA PRO A 361 10.71 -10.39 11.07
C PRO A 361 10.60 -11.92 11.23
N ALA A 362 9.71 -12.36 12.13
CA ALA A 362 9.31 -13.76 12.23
C ALA A 362 8.19 -14.09 11.24
N THR A 363 7.21 -13.21 11.11
CA THR A 363 6.02 -13.35 10.26
C THR A 363 5.80 -12.11 9.40
N CYS A 364 4.66 -12.01 8.71
CA CYS A 364 4.30 -10.84 7.91
C CYS A 364 3.86 -9.62 8.75
N VAL A 365 3.66 -9.77 10.06
CA VAL A 365 3.33 -8.66 10.95
C VAL A 365 4.61 -7.87 11.25
N ILE A 366 4.53 -6.55 11.19
CA ILE A 366 5.67 -5.65 11.44
C ILE A 366 6.11 -5.81 12.89
N PRO A 367 7.39 -6.14 13.15
CA PRO A 367 7.89 -6.27 14.53
C PRO A 367 7.71 -4.99 15.34
N GLY A 368 7.16 -5.12 16.55
CA GLY A 368 6.87 -3.99 17.43
C GLY A 368 5.58 -3.23 17.14
N SER A 369 4.84 -3.61 16.09
CA SER A 369 3.51 -3.05 15.81
C SER A 369 2.45 -3.55 16.80
N GLU A 370 1.27 -2.95 16.76
CA GLU A 370 0.15 -3.29 17.64
C GLU A 370 -0.26 -4.76 17.64
N TYR A 371 -0.11 -5.44 16.50
CA TYR A 371 -0.46 -6.85 16.30
C TYR A 371 0.73 -7.80 16.44
N ASP A 372 1.92 -7.32 16.78
CA ASP A 372 3.08 -8.19 16.98
C ASP A 372 2.88 -9.09 18.19
N CYS A 373 2.88 -10.40 17.96
CA CYS A 373 2.73 -11.40 19.03
C CYS A 373 4.05 -11.77 19.73
N GLY A 374 5.15 -11.08 19.38
CA GLY A 374 6.47 -11.28 20.00
C GLY A 374 7.22 -12.53 19.53
N LEU A 375 6.80 -13.17 18.44
CA LEU A 375 7.60 -14.22 17.79
C LEU A 375 8.92 -13.63 17.30
N THR A 376 10.01 -14.32 17.61
CA THR A 376 11.35 -13.89 17.21
C THR A 376 11.98 -14.91 16.29
N TRP A 377 12.69 -14.43 15.29
CA TRP A 377 13.51 -15.26 14.42
C TRP A 377 14.95 -15.25 14.93
N SER A 378 15.65 -16.38 14.74
CA SER A 378 17.11 -16.47 14.89
C SER A 378 17.66 -17.47 13.89
N ARG A 379 18.82 -17.16 13.32
CA ARG A 379 19.54 -18.09 12.45
C ARG A 379 20.03 -19.28 13.27
N ASP A 380 19.75 -20.51 12.78
CA ASP A 380 20.23 -21.75 13.40
C ASP A 380 20.43 -22.83 12.32
N VAL A 381 21.68 -22.91 11.81
CA VAL A 381 22.03 -23.85 10.75
C VAL A 381 22.01 -25.30 11.22
N ASP A 382 22.30 -25.55 12.49
CA ASP A 382 22.26 -26.91 13.03
C ASP A 382 20.81 -27.39 13.17
N LYS A 383 19.90 -26.52 13.60
CA LYS A 383 18.44 -26.80 13.59
C LYS A 383 17.93 -27.03 12.17
N ALA A 384 18.39 -26.25 11.19
CA ALA A 384 18.03 -26.46 9.80
C ALA A 384 18.45 -27.85 9.30
N LYS A 385 19.68 -28.30 9.62
CA LYS A 385 20.18 -29.64 9.26
C LYS A 385 19.39 -30.76 9.95
N GLU A 386 19.01 -30.57 11.23
CA GLU A 386 18.17 -31.49 11.98
C GLU A 386 16.81 -31.68 11.29
N LEU A 387 16.11 -30.58 10.97
CA LEU A 387 14.82 -30.60 10.30
C LEU A 387 14.89 -31.25 8.90
N LEU A 388 15.98 -31.02 8.15
CA LEU A 388 16.18 -31.66 6.85
C LEU A 388 16.40 -33.17 6.99
N ALA A 389 17.14 -33.61 8.03
CA ALA A 389 17.35 -35.03 8.31
C ALA A 389 16.04 -35.71 8.72
N GLU A 390 15.23 -35.08 9.60
CA GLU A 390 13.91 -35.57 10.00
C GLU A 390 12.92 -35.65 8.82
N ALA A 391 13.03 -34.69 7.86
CA ALA A 391 12.22 -34.68 6.65
C ALA A 391 12.69 -35.71 5.60
N GLY A 392 13.86 -36.36 5.81
CA GLY A 392 14.46 -37.24 4.82
C GLY A 392 14.87 -36.52 3.53
N TRP A 393 15.40 -35.30 3.67
CA TRP A 393 15.79 -34.46 2.56
C TRP A 393 16.83 -35.15 1.68
N ASP A 394 16.55 -35.21 0.37
CA ASP A 394 17.52 -35.69 -0.62
C ASP A 394 18.45 -34.52 -1.04
N SER A 395 19.68 -34.54 -0.53
CA SER A 395 20.68 -33.51 -0.81
C SER A 395 21.14 -33.48 -2.28
N SER A 396 20.80 -34.48 -3.09
CA SER A 396 21.05 -34.47 -4.55
C SER A 396 20.02 -33.64 -5.31
N ARG A 397 18.85 -33.36 -4.71
CA ARG A 397 17.82 -32.51 -5.28
C ARG A 397 18.27 -31.07 -5.37
N LYS A 398 18.11 -30.47 -6.56
CA LYS A 398 18.35 -29.05 -6.78
C LYS A 398 17.03 -28.32 -6.92
N LEU A 399 16.83 -27.29 -6.13
CA LEU A 399 15.66 -26.41 -6.24
C LEU A 399 15.94 -25.30 -7.24
N LYS A 400 14.94 -24.94 -8.03
CA LYS A 400 15.03 -23.84 -9.01
C LYS A 400 14.50 -22.57 -8.38
N MET A 401 15.33 -21.53 -8.31
CA MET A 401 14.95 -20.22 -7.82
C MET A 401 14.95 -19.20 -8.96
N ALA A 402 13.83 -18.52 -9.15
CA ALA A 402 13.71 -17.39 -10.08
C ALA A 402 13.84 -16.06 -9.33
N VAL A 403 14.61 -15.13 -9.89
CA VAL A 403 14.81 -13.78 -9.34
C VAL A 403 14.87 -12.74 -10.45
N THR A 404 14.56 -11.49 -10.15
CA THR A 404 14.85 -10.37 -11.04
C THR A 404 16.32 -9.94 -10.91
N SER A 405 16.85 -9.22 -11.90
CA SER A 405 18.21 -8.70 -11.87
C SER A 405 18.52 -7.85 -10.63
N ALA A 406 17.53 -7.08 -10.16
CA ALA A 406 17.64 -6.28 -8.93
C ALA A 406 17.80 -7.11 -7.64
N ARG A 407 17.59 -8.43 -7.68
CA ARG A 407 17.67 -9.33 -6.53
C ARG A 407 18.79 -10.38 -6.60
N GLU A 408 19.66 -10.31 -7.62
CA GLU A 408 20.75 -11.28 -7.81
C GLU A 408 21.72 -11.34 -6.63
N SER A 409 22.12 -10.19 -6.07
CA SER A 409 23.00 -10.13 -4.91
C SER A 409 22.41 -10.83 -3.68
N MET A 410 21.12 -10.57 -3.43
CA MET A 410 20.37 -11.22 -2.35
C MET A 410 20.25 -12.73 -2.58
N ALA A 411 19.95 -13.14 -3.82
CA ALA A 411 19.86 -14.54 -4.20
C ALA A 411 21.18 -15.29 -3.95
N ALA A 412 22.32 -14.66 -4.23
CA ALA A 412 23.64 -15.25 -4.00
C ALA A 412 23.90 -15.51 -2.49
N ILE A 413 23.52 -14.57 -1.62
CA ILE A 413 23.62 -14.73 -0.17
C ILE A 413 22.74 -15.89 0.29
N ILE A 414 21.46 -15.92 -0.12
CA ILE A 414 20.52 -16.99 0.23
C ILE A 414 21.00 -18.34 -0.29
N GLN A 415 21.51 -18.40 -1.53
CA GLN A 415 22.07 -19.63 -2.10
C GLN A 415 23.20 -20.19 -1.24
N GLN A 416 24.14 -19.33 -0.80
CA GLN A 416 25.22 -19.72 0.10
C GLN A 416 24.69 -20.22 1.45
N ASN A 417 23.75 -19.48 2.07
CA ASN A 417 23.19 -19.85 3.36
C ASN A 417 22.47 -21.21 3.31
N LEU A 418 21.70 -21.47 2.28
CA LEU A 418 20.99 -22.73 2.11
C LEU A 418 21.96 -23.89 1.80
N ALA A 419 23.05 -23.63 1.06
CA ALA A 419 24.09 -24.61 0.81
C ALA A 419 24.79 -25.06 2.11
N GLU A 420 24.99 -24.17 3.09
CA GLU A 420 25.55 -24.51 4.41
C GLU A 420 24.67 -25.51 5.17
N ALA A 421 23.35 -25.46 4.96
CA ALA A 421 22.40 -26.42 5.52
C ALA A 421 22.25 -27.71 4.69
N GLY A 422 22.78 -27.75 3.46
CA GLY A 422 22.69 -28.90 2.56
C GLY A 422 21.58 -28.81 1.51
N ILE A 423 21.05 -27.61 1.24
CA ILE A 423 20.07 -27.34 0.20
C ILE A 423 20.78 -26.68 -0.99
N THR A 424 20.74 -27.31 -2.16
CA THR A 424 21.34 -26.77 -3.39
C THR A 424 20.28 -26.05 -4.22
N ILE A 425 20.57 -24.83 -4.67
CA ILE A 425 19.68 -24.01 -5.49
C ILE A 425 20.34 -23.71 -6.85
N ASP A 426 19.54 -23.79 -7.92
CA ASP A 426 19.83 -23.27 -9.25
C ASP A 426 19.10 -21.94 -9.45
N VAL A 427 19.87 -20.84 -9.54
CA VAL A 427 19.33 -19.47 -9.62
C VAL A 427 19.19 -19.07 -11.09
N GLN A 428 18.01 -18.55 -11.46
CA GLN A 428 17.72 -18.05 -12.80
C GLN A 428 17.22 -16.61 -12.74
N THR A 429 17.84 -15.73 -13.50
CA THR A 429 17.42 -14.34 -13.63
C THR A 429 16.36 -14.24 -14.72
N VAL A 430 15.18 -13.73 -14.36
CA VAL A 430 14.01 -13.61 -15.24
C VAL A 430 13.27 -12.30 -14.96
N GLU A 431 12.33 -11.95 -15.84
CA GLU A 431 11.40 -10.86 -15.59
C GLU A 431 10.40 -11.21 -14.47
N LEU A 432 9.93 -10.20 -13.73
CA LEU A 432 9.05 -10.39 -12.58
C LEU A 432 7.78 -11.20 -12.90
N ALA A 433 7.14 -10.92 -14.02
CA ALA A 433 5.95 -11.65 -14.47
C ALA A 433 6.25 -13.13 -14.75
N THR A 434 7.41 -13.42 -15.32
CA THR A 434 7.89 -14.81 -15.58
C THR A 434 8.16 -15.56 -14.28
N MET A 435 8.74 -14.87 -13.27
CA MET A 435 8.94 -15.46 -11.95
C MET A 435 7.60 -15.86 -11.32
N PHE A 436 6.62 -14.95 -11.30
CA PHE A 436 5.34 -15.23 -10.69
C PHE A 436 4.56 -16.33 -11.43
N SER A 437 4.51 -16.29 -12.76
CA SER A 437 3.84 -17.35 -13.54
C SER A 437 4.52 -18.72 -13.34
N GLY A 438 5.85 -18.75 -13.29
CA GLY A 438 6.60 -19.98 -13.07
C GLY A 438 6.48 -20.55 -11.65
N LEU A 439 6.26 -19.70 -10.63
CA LEU A 439 5.88 -20.15 -9.29
C LEU A 439 4.47 -20.74 -9.27
N GLN A 440 3.52 -20.13 -10.00
CA GLN A 440 2.15 -20.61 -10.08
C GLN A 440 2.02 -21.95 -10.82
N ASP A 441 2.77 -22.14 -11.90
CA ASP A 441 2.70 -23.38 -12.71
C ASP A 441 3.68 -24.47 -12.23
N GLY A 442 4.48 -24.20 -11.18
CA GLY A 442 5.43 -25.14 -10.60
C GLY A 442 6.75 -25.28 -11.37
N THR A 443 7.03 -24.42 -12.35
CA THR A 443 8.33 -24.38 -13.07
C THR A 443 9.46 -24.00 -12.13
N TYR A 444 9.19 -23.09 -11.17
CA TYR A 444 10.11 -22.67 -10.12
C TYR A 444 9.62 -23.12 -8.74
N ASP A 445 10.57 -23.51 -7.91
CA ASP A 445 10.34 -23.91 -6.52
C ASP A 445 10.35 -22.71 -5.58
N LEU A 446 11.17 -21.70 -5.91
CA LEU A 446 11.53 -20.56 -5.06
C LEU A 446 11.56 -19.27 -5.87
N GLY A 447 11.32 -18.14 -5.17
CA GLY A 447 11.44 -16.80 -5.75
C GLY A 447 11.78 -15.75 -4.69
N ILE A 448 12.21 -14.55 -5.11
CA ILE A 448 12.42 -13.41 -4.23
C ILE A 448 11.68 -12.21 -4.79
N CYS A 449 10.79 -11.63 -3.98
CA CYS A 449 10.13 -10.38 -4.31
C CYS A 449 10.26 -9.35 -3.19
N GLY A 450 9.83 -8.13 -3.47
CA GLY A 450 9.65 -7.08 -2.47
C GLY A 450 8.20 -6.65 -2.43
N SER A 451 7.80 -6.06 -1.32
CA SER A 451 6.48 -5.48 -1.13
C SER A 451 6.54 -4.35 -0.11
N THR A 452 5.41 -3.71 0.14
CA THR A 452 5.27 -2.74 1.23
C THR A 452 4.32 -3.34 2.26
N ALA A 453 4.81 -3.56 3.48
CA ALA A 453 3.99 -4.02 4.59
C ALA A 453 3.04 -2.92 5.06
N MET A 454 1.92 -3.35 5.60
CA MET A 454 0.99 -2.49 6.33
C MET A 454 0.89 -2.99 7.77
N SER A 455 0.55 -2.11 8.70
CA SER A 455 0.25 -2.48 10.08
C SER A 455 -0.99 -3.36 10.18
N TYR A 456 -1.88 -3.29 9.18
CA TYR A 456 -3.02 -4.19 9.08
C TYR A 456 -2.58 -5.64 8.82
N PRO A 457 -2.94 -6.60 9.68
CA PRO A 457 -2.32 -7.94 9.70
C PRO A 457 -2.60 -8.79 8.45
N LEU A 458 -3.65 -8.49 7.70
CA LEU A 458 -4.02 -9.24 6.49
C LEU A 458 -3.49 -8.63 5.17
N TRP A 459 -2.54 -7.70 5.23
CA TRP A 459 -2.00 -7.05 4.03
C TRP A 459 -1.37 -8.04 3.01
N MET A 460 -0.91 -9.20 3.47
CA MET A 460 -0.39 -10.29 2.64
C MET A 460 -1.38 -11.43 2.40
N SER A 461 -2.66 -11.27 2.74
CA SER A 461 -3.65 -12.35 2.64
C SER A 461 -3.64 -13.06 1.29
N GLY A 462 -3.51 -12.34 0.19
CA GLY A 462 -3.44 -12.90 -1.16
C GLY A 462 -2.24 -13.84 -1.41
N TYR A 463 -1.19 -13.80 -0.60
CA TYR A 463 -0.07 -14.76 -0.68
C TYR A 463 -0.38 -16.09 0.00
N TYR A 464 -1.37 -16.13 0.89
CA TYR A 464 -1.77 -17.27 1.68
C TYR A 464 -3.16 -17.80 1.34
N ASP A 465 -3.88 -17.13 0.44
CA ASP A 465 -5.22 -17.52 0.03
C ASP A 465 -5.17 -18.69 -0.97
N ASN A 466 -5.81 -19.78 -0.60
CA ASN A 466 -5.93 -20.97 -1.45
C ASN A 466 -6.97 -20.82 -2.58
N LYS A 467 -7.80 -19.76 -2.54
CA LYS A 467 -8.87 -19.53 -3.54
C LYS A 467 -8.35 -18.90 -4.83
N ASN A 468 -7.24 -18.17 -4.76
CA ASN A 468 -6.73 -17.34 -5.86
C ASN A 468 -5.47 -17.88 -6.54
N ALA A 469 -5.15 -19.19 -6.39
CA ALA A 469 -3.98 -19.84 -6.99
C ALA A 469 -2.71 -18.99 -6.78
N THR A 470 -2.37 -18.74 -5.54
CA THR A 470 -1.30 -17.84 -5.12
C THR A 470 0.08 -18.32 -5.57
N TYR A 471 1.04 -17.41 -5.59
CA TYR A 471 2.42 -17.71 -5.94
C TYR A 471 3.07 -18.79 -5.05
N CYS A 472 2.57 -18.97 -3.84
CA CYS A 472 3.05 -19.98 -2.90
C CYS A 472 2.36 -21.34 -3.05
N GLN A 473 1.32 -21.46 -3.88
CA GLN A 473 0.56 -22.70 -4.14
C GLN A 473 0.08 -23.40 -2.86
N ILE A 474 -0.50 -22.62 -1.93
CA ILE A 474 -1.06 -23.13 -0.69
C ILE A 474 -2.41 -23.76 -0.98
N THR A 475 -2.64 -24.96 -0.43
CA THR A 475 -3.92 -25.70 -0.56
C THR A 475 -4.67 -25.81 0.76
N ASP A 476 -4.05 -25.48 1.88
CA ASP A 476 -4.66 -25.52 3.20
C ASP A 476 -5.67 -24.37 3.37
N THR A 477 -6.89 -24.71 3.81
CA THR A 477 -7.97 -23.73 4.03
C THR A 477 -7.83 -22.98 5.36
N ALA A 478 -6.99 -23.46 6.29
CA ALA A 478 -6.85 -22.87 7.62
C ALA A 478 -6.44 -21.38 7.57
N TYR A 479 -5.62 -21.00 6.59
CA TYR A 479 -5.24 -19.61 6.41
C TYR A 479 -6.45 -18.73 6.05
N ALA A 480 -7.23 -19.13 5.04
CA ALA A 480 -8.41 -18.40 4.59
C ALA A 480 -9.49 -18.35 5.68
N GLU A 481 -9.67 -19.44 6.44
CA GLU A 481 -10.63 -19.48 7.55
C GLU A 481 -10.26 -18.51 8.69
N LEU A 482 -8.97 -18.39 9.02
CA LEU A 482 -8.51 -17.42 10.02
C LEU A 482 -8.59 -15.98 9.48
N GLN A 483 -8.23 -15.75 8.21
CA GLN A 483 -8.36 -14.46 7.56
C GLN A 483 -9.82 -13.97 7.56
N ASP A 484 -10.77 -14.85 7.20
CA ASP A 484 -12.21 -14.53 7.22
C ASP A 484 -12.68 -14.16 8.64
N LYS A 485 -12.20 -14.86 9.69
CA LYS A 485 -12.52 -14.53 11.09
C LYS A 485 -11.93 -13.20 11.53
N ILE A 486 -10.66 -12.93 11.19
CA ILE A 486 -9.99 -11.66 11.52
C ILE A 486 -10.70 -10.50 10.81
N ALA A 487 -11.03 -10.65 9.53
CA ALA A 487 -11.70 -9.63 8.73
C ALA A 487 -13.11 -9.29 9.23
N ALA A 488 -13.79 -10.24 9.87
CA ALA A 488 -15.14 -10.06 10.40
C ALA A 488 -15.18 -9.64 11.89
N GLU A 489 -14.04 -9.69 12.61
CA GLU A 489 -14.01 -9.39 14.04
C GLU A 489 -13.98 -7.88 14.29
N THR A 490 -14.91 -7.41 15.12
CA THR A 490 -15.05 -6.01 15.49
C THR A 490 -14.54 -5.69 16.91
N ASP A 491 -14.31 -6.72 17.71
CA ASP A 491 -13.70 -6.57 19.05
C ASP A 491 -12.18 -6.64 18.92
N GLU A 492 -11.50 -5.54 19.17
CA GLU A 492 -10.04 -5.42 18.99
C GLU A 492 -9.24 -6.44 19.82
N ALA A 493 -9.69 -6.80 21.03
CA ALA A 493 -8.98 -7.77 21.86
C ALA A 493 -9.08 -9.18 21.24
N LYS A 494 -10.26 -9.56 20.74
CA LYS A 494 -10.43 -10.84 20.05
C LYS A 494 -9.75 -10.84 18.69
N LYS A 495 -9.76 -9.72 17.96
CA LYS A 495 -9.00 -9.59 16.71
C LYS A 495 -7.51 -9.87 16.95
N LYS A 496 -6.92 -9.31 18.00
CA LYS A 496 -5.53 -9.58 18.39
C LYS A 496 -5.28 -11.06 18.72
N GLU A 497 -6.21 -11.71 19.42
CA GLU A 497 -6.10 -13.16 19.67
C GLU A 497 -6.09 -13.95 18.36
N LEU A 498 -7.01 -13.66 17.44
CA LEU A 498 -7.07 -14.32 16.12
C LEU A 498 -5.81 -14.05 15.28
N VAL A 499 -5.29 -12.82 15.32
CA VAL A 499 -4.04 -12.45 14.63
C VAL A 499 -2.85 -13.20 15.24
N ASN A 500 -2.83 -13.42 16.55
CA ASN A 500 -1.79 -14.24 17.19
C ASN A 500 -1.87 -15.70 16.74
N GLU A 501 -3.08 -16.28 16.65
CA GLU A 501 -3.28 -17.63 16.09
C GLU A 501 -2.80 -17.69 14.63
N TYR A 502 -3.10 -16.67 13.83
CA TYR A 502 -2.67 -16.58 12.44
C TYR A 502 -1.15 -16.49 12.31
N GLN A 503 -0.48 -15.68 13.13
CA GLN A 503 0.97 -15.59 13.15
C GLN A 503 1.61 -16.92 13.58
N GLN A 504 1.02 -17.62 14.55
CA GLN A 504 1.51 -18.93 14.97
C GLN A 504 1.38 -19.97 13.85
N LEU A 505 0.25 -19.96 13.11
CA LEU A 505 0.06 -20.82 11.94
C LEU A 505 1.11 -20.53 10.86
N LEU A 506 1.35 -19.24 10.55
CA LEU A 506 2.38 -18.85 9.58
C LEU A 506 3.78 -19.28 10.01
N TRP A 507 4.09 -19.19 11.28
CA TRP A 507 5.37 -19.63 11.84
C TRP A 507 5.54 -21.14 11.77
N ASP A 508 4.53 -21.89 12.15
CA ASP A 508 4.57 -23.36 12.22
C ASP A 508 4.58 -24.00 10.82
N GLU A 509 3.82 -23.45 9.89
CA GLU A 509 3.72 -24.00 8.53
C GLU A 509 4.77 -23.44 7.56
N MET A 510 5.33 -22.26 7.86
CA MET A 510 6.34 -21.55 7.09
C MET A 510 6.07 -21.55 5.58
N PRO A 511 4.93 -21.02 5.11
CA PRO A 511 4.57 -21.10 3.70
C PRO A 511 5.44 -20.22 2.80
N LEU A 512 6.08 -19.21 3.36
CA LEU A 512 7.10 -18.34 2.79
C LEU A 512 7.99 -17.82 3.92
N VAL A 513 9.11 -17.16 3.60
CA VAL A 513 9.99 -16.56 4.61
C VAL A 513 10.04 -15.05 4.41
N MET A 514 9.67 -14.30 5.44
CA MET A 514 9.92 -12.86 5.49
C MET A 514 11.42 -12.64 5.72
N LEU A 515 12.09 -11.95 4.82
CA LEU A 515 13.54 -11.77 4.86
C LEU A 515 13.94 -10.58 5.74
N TYR A 516 13.29 -9.45 5.55
CA TYR A 516 13.52 -8.22 6.30
C TYR A 516 12.33 -7.29 6.19
N ASN A 517 12.23 -6.40 7.18
CA ASN A 517 11.49 -5.15 7.10
C ASN A 517 12.49 -4.00 7.15
N GLY A 518 12.53 -3.16 6.10
CA GLY A 518 13.39 -1.99 5.96
C GLY A 518 12.60 -0.69 6.05
N TYR A 519 13.29 0.40 6.36
CA TYR A 519 12.69 1.73 6.35
C TYR A 519 12.60 2.28 4.92
N ILE A 520 11.60 3.12 4.68
CA ILE A 520 11.41 3.86 3.44
C ILE A 520 12.05 5.24 3.60
N PHE A 521 12.72 5.70 2.55
CA PHE A 521 13.34 7.02 2.55
C PHE A 521 12.67 7.95 1.54
N GLY A 522 12.57 9.23 1.90
CA GLY A 522 12.26 10.30 0.98
C GLY A 522 13.47 11.21 0.82
N VAL A 523 13.70 11.73 -0.39
CA VAL A 523 14.77 12.69 -0.66
C VAL A 523 14.18 13.91 -1.34
N GLN A 524 14.55 15.09 -0.85
CA GLN A 524 14.07 16.36 -1.39
C GLN A 524 15.11 17.47 -1.25
N SER A 525 15.00 18.50 -2.11
CA SER A 525 15.81 19.70 -2.02
C SER A 525 15.40 20.55 -0.80
N GLU A 526 16.31 21.43 -0.34
CA GLU A 526 16.00 22.40 0.72
C GLU A 526 15.22 23.64 0.22
N ARG A 527 14.80 23.71 -1.05
CA ARG A 527 14.19 24.87 -1.70
C ARG A 527 12.75 25.12 -1.32
#